data_fcc6ccf05402825d7db2a1918a3f306b
#
_entry.id   fcc6ccf05402825d7db2a1918a3f306b
#
_cell.length_a   1.000
_cell.length_b   1.000
_cell.length_c   1.000
_cell.angle_alpha   90.00
_cell.angle_beta   90.00
_cell.angle_gamma   90.00
#
_symmetry.space_group_name_H-M   'P 1'
#
loop_
_entity.id
_entity.type
_entity.pdbx_description
1 polymer ?
#
loop_
_entity_poly.entity_id
_entity_poly.type
_entity_poly.pdbx_seq_one_letter_code
_entity_poly.pdbx_strand_id
1 'polypeptide(L)'
;PPFEFSKTIRTPRLTQDFRVFVHRNTDFLLLEFEPEDGSTPDDFLNTTHESLAAIRNSPTVTEACQIAAEAVRSISQHDRVMVYRFDQADYHGVVIAEDLADGVDSFMGLHYPASDIPKMARDLFVQNGVRIIADVDHQPANLLAMNADLPPLDLSNALLRGVSPGHIQYLHNMGVQGSMSVAIIKNEQLWGIFACHGMQAQFVPRYRRDLCRFMGMIFSAQISALEDRDFYTQLQVKQIEKEAILKTLCNTDDL
;
A
#
# COMPACT_ATOMS: atom_id res chain seq x y z
N PRO A 1 -19.65 -0.04 -5.34
CA PRO A 1 -18.37 0.51 -5.73
C PRO A 1 -18.56 1.94 -6.21
N PRO A 2 -17.66 2.88 -5.89
CA PRO A 2 -17.73 4.22 -6.43
C PRO A 2 -17.69 4.12 -7.97
N PHE A 3 -18.57 4.85 -8.63
CA PHE A 3 -18.57 4.92 -10.08
C PHE A 3 -17.41 5.84 -10.48
N GLU A 4 -16.34 5.25 -10.98
CA GLU A 4 -15.15 5.99 -11.41
C GLU A 4 -15.29 6.31 -12.91
N PHE A 5 -15.41 7.58 -13.23
CA PHE A 5 -15.37 8.09 -14.60
C PHE A 5 -14.20 9.04 -14.72
N SER A 6 -13.33 8.83 -15.70
CA SER A 6 -12.24 9.77 -15.99
C SER A 6 -12.40 10.36 -17.39
N LYS A 7 -12.18 11.65 -17.50
CA LYS A 7 -12.17 12.39 -18.77
C LYS A 7 -11.10 13.46 -18.73
N THR A 8 -10.33 13.57 -19.79
CA THR A 8 -9.41 14.70 -19.96
C THR A 8 -10.20 15.94 -20.30
N ILE A 9 -9.93 17.04 -19.60
CA ILE A 9 -10.49 18.35 -19.87
C ILE A 9 -9.39 19.37 -20.15
N ARG A 10 -9.68 20.24 -21.10
CA ARG A 10 -8.87 21.41 -21.40
C ARG A 10 -9.75 22.64 -21.36
N THR A 11 -9.28 23.71 -20.72
CA THR A 11 -9.99 24.99 -20.73
C THR A 11 -9.02 26.09 -21.17
N PRO A 12 -9.49 27.20 -21.75
CA PRO A 12 -8.62 28.30 -22.17
C PRO A 12 -7.83 28.96 -21.04
N ARG A 13 -8.21 28.71 -19.77
CA ARG A 13 -7.57 29.26 -18.58
C ARG A 13 -6.56 28.30 -17.94
N LEU A 14 -6.54 27.02 -18.35
CA LEU A 14 -5.59 26.02 -17.84
C LEU A 14 -4.44 25.89 -18.84
N THR A 15 -3.21 25.89 -18.33
CA THR A 15 -2.00 25.80 -19.14
C THR A 15 -1.66 24.35 -19.53
N GLN A 16 -2.36 23.37 -18.94
CA GLN A 16 -2.15 21.94 -19.17
C GLN A 16 -3.50 21.20 -19.16
N ASP A 17 -3.48 19.98 -19.65
CA ASP A 17 -4.63 19.08 -19.61
C ASP A 17 -4.77 18.46 -18.22
N PHE A 18 -6.01 18.26 -17.78
CA PHE A 18 -6.36 17.62 -16.52
C PHE A 18 -7.24 16.41 -16.77
N ARG A 19 -6.97 15.35 -16.03
CA ARG A 19 -7.86 14.21 -15.91
C ARG A 19 -8.78 14.41 -14.71
N VAL A 20 -10.07 14.24 -14.92
CA VAL A 20 -11.08 14.41 -13.86
C VAL A 20 -11.56 13.04 -13.43
N PHE A 21 -11.50 12.78 -12.12
CA PHE A 21 -12.06 11.59 -11.50
C PHE A 21 -13.31 11.98 -10.74
N VAL A 22 -14.35 11.15 -10.88
CA VAL A 22 -15.65 11.41 -10.25
C VAL A 22 -15.96 10.30 -9.29
N HIS A 23 -16.10 10.64 -8.02
CA HIS A 23 -16.53 9.72 -6.96
C HIS A 23 -17.95 10.10 -6.53
N ARG A 24 -18.85 9.14 -6.50
CA ARG A 24 -20.19 9.34 -5.98
C ARG A 24 -20.23 8.94 -4.51
N ASN A 25 -20.57 9.90 -3.65
CA ASN A 25 -21.00 9.65 -2.29
C ASN A 25 -22.53 9.71 -2.20
N THR A 26 -23.12 9.42 -1.04
CA THR A 26 -24.58 9.39 -0.86
C THR A 26 -25.21 10.73 -1.23
N ASP A 27 -24.62 11.84 -0.81
CA ASP A 27 -25.20 13.17 -0.86
C ASP A 27 -24.52 14.13 -1.85
N PHE A 28 -23.38 13.75 -2.44
CA PHE A 28 -22.63 14.62 -3.35
C PHE A 28 -21.77 13.85 -4.36
N LEU A 29 -21.28 14.57 -5.37
CA LEU A 29 -20.25 14.11 -6.29
C LEU A 29 -18.95 14.81 -5.95
N LEU A 30 -17.90 14.02 -5.74
CA LEU A 30 -16.54 14.49 -5.56
C LEU A 30 -15.81 14.44 -6.91
N LEU A 31 -15.27 15.57 -7.34
CA LEU A 31 -14.50 15.72 -8.56
C LEU A 31 -13.04 16.01 -8.18
N GLU A 32 -12.13 15.12 -8.54
CA GLU A 32 -10.69 15.32 -8.37
C GLU A 32 -10.04 15.60 -9.71
N PHE A 33 -9.22 16.66 -9.76
CA PHE A 33 -8.55 17.12 -10.97
C PHE A 33 -7.06 16.83 -10.84
N GLU A 34 -6.54 15.98 -11.70
CA GLU A 34 -5.11 15.64 -11.72
C GLU A 34 -4.47 16.08 -13.03
N PRO A 35 -3.28 16.71 -12.99
CA PRO A 35 -2.57 17.08 -14.21
C PRO A 35 -2.19 15.83 -15.00
N GLU A 36 -2.30 15.90 -16.32
CA GLU A 36 -1.77 14.88 -17.22
C GLU A 36 -0.29 15.18 -17.52
N ASP A 37 0.55 14.17 -17.33
CA ASP A 37 2.00 14.26 -17.57
C ASP A 37 2.42 13.72 -18.95
N GLY A 38 1.44 13.24 -19.74
CA GLY A 38 1.68 12.69 -21.08
C GLY A 38 2.36 11.32 -21.12
N SER A 39 2.68 10.73 -19.97
CA SER A 39 3.28 9.40 -19.92
C SER A 39 2.25 8.30 -20.20
N THR A 40 2.71 7.20 -20.77
CA THR A 40 1.86 6.07 -21.18
C THR A 40 2.09 4.84 -20.30
N PRO A 41 1.08 3.97 -20.13
CA PRO A 41 1.23 2.71 -19.41
C PRO A 41 2.28 1.77 -20.01
N ASP A 42 2.54 1.86 -21.33
CA ASP A 42 3.39 0.93 -22.08
C ASP A 42 4.83 0.87 -21.53
N ASP A 43 5.33 1.96 -20.96
CA ASP A 43 6.69 2.06 -20.41
C ASP A 43 6.94 1.08 -19.24
N PHE A 44 5.88 0.61 -18.58
CA PHE A 44 5.97 -0.22 -17.36
C PHE A 44 5.33 -1.61 -17.51
N LEU A 45 4.66 -1.91 -18.63
CA LEU A 45 3.93 -3.17 -18.80
C LEU A 45 4.85 -4.39 -18.78
N ASN A 46 5.99 -4.32 -19.45
CA ASN A 46 6.95 -5.44 -19.50
C ASN A 46 7.53 -5.73 -18.11
N THR A 47 8.03 -4.71 -17.43
CA THR A 47 8.57 -4.84 -16.07
C THR A 47 7.50 -5.38 -15.10
N THR A 48 6.27 -4.90 -15.21
CA THR A 48 5.15 -5.38 -14.40
C THR A 48 4.86 -6.85 -14.66
N HIS A 49 4.84 -7.29 -15.93
CA HIS A 49 4.58 -8.69 -16.29
C HIS A 49 5.66 -9.65 -15.76
N GLU A 50 6.94 -9.30 -15.90
CA GLU A 50 8.06 -10.09 -15.38
C GLU A 50 8.00 -10.20 -13.85
N SER A 51 7.78 -9.09 -13.16
CA SER A 51 7.66 -9.05 -11.70
C SER A 51 6.47 -9.87 -11.18
N LEU A 52 5.34 -9.82 -11.86
CA LEU A 52 4.16 -10.64 -11.51
C LEU A 52 4.44 -12.13 -11.64
N ALA A 53 5.15 -12.54 -12.70
CA ALA A 53 5.55 -13.93 -12.88
C ALA A 53 6.54 -14.37 -11.78
N ALA A 54 7.50 -13.52 -11.41
CA ALA A 54 8.46 -13.79 -10.37
C ALA A 54 7.79 -13.90 -8.98
N ILE A 55 6.91 -12.96 -8.61
CA ILE A 55 6.12 -13.01 -7.37
C ILE A 55 5.33 -14.32 -7.29
N ARG A 56 4.61 -14.68 -8.35
CA ARG A 56 3.79 -15.89 -8.37
C ARG A 56 4.61 -17.17 -8.20
N ASN A 57 5.84 -17.20 -8.65
CA ASN A 57 6.72 -18.36 -8.59
C ASN A 57 7.62 -18.35 -7.34
N SER A 58 7.53 -17.35 -6.47
CA SER A 58 8.34 -17.25 -5.25
C SER A 58 8.05 -18.42 -4.31
N PRO A 59 9.06 -19.11 -3.82
CA PRO A 59 8.88 -20.24 -2.90
C PRO A 59 8.59 -19.81 -1.46
N THR A 60 8.91 -18.56 -1.08
CA THR A 60 8.77 -18.06 0.31
C THR A 60 8.13 -16.67 0.35
N VAL A 61 7.55 -16.35 1.51
CA VAL A 61 7.01 -15.01 1.80
C VAL A 61 8.10 -13.94 1.69
N THR A 62 9.29 -14.22 2.22
CA THR A 62 10.42 -13.26 2.20
C THR A 62 10.84 -12.91 0.78
N GLU A 63 10.99 -13.90 -0.09
CA GLU A 63 11.38 -13.68 -1.47
C GLU A 63 10.29 -12.95 -2.26
N ALA A 64 9.03 -13.33 -2.06
CA ALA A 64 7.90 -12.62 -2.66
C ALA A 64 7.85 -11.13 -2.23
N CYS A 65 8.12 -10.83 -0.94
CA CYS A 65 8.19 -9.48 -0.42
C CYS A 65 9.30 -8.66 -1.08
N GLN A 66 10.49 -9.25 -1.24
CA GLN A 66 11.62 -8.56 -1.84
C GLN A 66 11.34 -8.21 -3.31
N ILE A 67 10.88 -9.18 -4.11
CA ILE A 67 10.54 -8.96 -5.52
C ILE A 67 9.43 -7.91 -5.66
N ALA A 68 8.44 -7.94 -4.76
CA ALA A 68 7.35 -6.98 -4.79
C ALA A 68 7.81 -5.55 -4.43
N ALA A 69 8.73 -5.39 -3.48
CA ALA A 69 9.32 -4.09 -3.13
C ALA A 69 10.09 -3.50 -4.33
N GLU A 70 10.93 -4.30 -5.00
CA GLU A 70 11.67 -3.92 -6.21
C GLU A 70 10.72 -3.49 -7.35
N ALA A 71 9.67 -4.28 -7.60
CA ALA A 71 8.68 -3.99 -8.61
C ALA A 71 7.93 -2.68 -8.34
N VAL A 72 7.44 -2.49 -7.11
CA VAL A 72 6.72 -1.28 -6.72
C VAL A 72 7.65 -0.06 -6.77
N ARG A 73 8.93 -0.19 -6.40
CA ARG A 73 9.90 0.90 -6.53
C ARG A 73 10.16 1.25 -8.00
N SER A 74 10.35 0.26 -8.86
CA SER A 74 10.51 0.48 -10.30
C SER A 74 9.31 1.22 -10.92
N ILE A 75 8.08 0.87 -10.53
CA ILE A 75 6.86 1.51 -11.05
C ILE A 75 6.67 2.90 -10.45
N SER A 76 6.77 3.03 -9.13
CA SER A 76 6.47 4.26 -8.41
C SER A 76 7.56 5.33 -8.53
N GLN A 77 8.81 4.89 -8.77
CA GLN A 77 10.01 5.74 -8.86
C GLN A 77 10.32 6.47 -7.54
N HIS A 78 9.93 5.89 -6.39
CA HIS A 78 10.34 6.39 -5.09
C HIS A 78 11.76 5.94 -4.74
N ASP A 79 12.42 6.68 -3.86
CA ASP A 79 13.79 6.38 -3.45
C ASP A 79 13.88 5.17 -2.51
N ARG A 80 12.82 4.90 -1.73
CA ARG A 80 12.70 3.75 -0.84
C ARG A 80 11.30 3.16 -0.93
N VAL A 81 11.20 1.84 -1.10
CA VAL A 81 9.95 1.10 -0.99
C VAL A 81 10.13 -0.04 -0.02
N MET A 82 9.27 -0.11 0.98
CA MET A 82 9.28 -1.11 2.04
C MET A 82 8.02 -1.94 2.01
N VAL A 83 8.14 -3.24 2.31
CA VAL A 83 7.01 -4.06 2.73
C VAL A 83 6.91 -3.96 4.25
N TYR A 84 5.93 -3.23 4.72
CA TYR A 84 5.62 -3.06 6.13
C TYR A 84 4.48 -4.00 6.50
N ARG A 85 4.74 -4.99 7.36
CA ARG A 85 3.76 -5.98 7.80
C ARG A 85 3.21 -5.63 9.18
N PHE A 86 1.90 -5.69 9.33
CA PHE A 86 1.24 -5.56 10.62
C PHE A 86 1.18 -6.89 11.36
N ASP A 87 1.42 -6.88 12.67
CA ASP A 87 0.99 -7.96 13.54
C ASP A 87 -0.54 -7.94 13.64
N GLN A 88 -1.15 -9.12 13.55
CA GLN A 88 -2.62 -9.20 13.51
C GLN A 88 -3.27 -9.13 14.91
N ALA A 89 -2.50 -9.24 15.98
CA ALA A 89 -3.01 -9.18 17.36
C ALA A 89 -3.06 -7.75 17.88
N ASP A 90 -2.01 -6.96 17.68
CA ASP A 90 -1.88 -5.62 18.27
C ASP A 90 -1.59 -4.52 17.26
N TYR A 91 -1.42 -4.88 15.97
CA TYR A 91 -1.14 -3.95 14.87
C TYR A 91 0.16 -3.13 15.00
N HIS A 92 1.11 -3.53 15.82
CA HIS A 92 2.47 -3.04 15.61
C HIS A 92 2.98 -3.52 14.25
N GLY A 93 3.94 -2.83 13.67
CA GLY A 93 4.42 -3.20 12.35
C GLY A 93 5.92 -3.38 12.30
N VAL A 94 6.38 -4.11 11.30
CA VAL A 94 7.79 -4.37 11.04
C VAL A 94 8.08 -4.28 9.55
N VAL A 95 9.22 -3.69 9.18
CA VAL A 95 9.73 -3.71 7.81
C VAL A 95 10.39 -5.07 7.54
N ILE A 96 9.80 -5.86 6.64
CA ILE A 96 10.24 -7.25 6.35
C ILE A 96 10.93 -7.40 5.00
N ALA A 97 10.84 -6.41 4.14
CA ALA A 97 11.59 -6.30 2.88
C ALA A 97 11.67 -4.84 2.48
N GLU A 98 12.71 -4.46 1.74
CA GLU A 98 12.85 -3.11 1.18
C GLU A 98 13.71 -3.13 -0.08
N ASP A 99 13.47 -2.12 -0.94
CA ASP A 99 14.33 -1.76 -2.05
C ASP A 99 14.64 -0.27 -2.01
N LEU A 100 15.92 0.11 -2.19
CA LEU A 100 16.47 1.42 -1.90
C LEU A 100 17.21 1.98 -3.11
N ALA A 101 17.14 3.30 -3.29
CA ALA A 101 18.09 4.03 -4.13
C ALA A 101 19.45 4.17 -3.41
N ASP A 102 20.49 4.41 -4.18
CA ASP A 102 21.83 4.64 -3.63
C ASP A 102 21.85 5.81 -2.66
N GLY A 103 22.46 5.61 -1.49
CA GLY A 103 22.61 6.63 -0.45
C GLY A 103 21.39 6.86 0.43
N VAL A 104 20.33 6.05 0.30
CA VAL A 104 19.15 6.10 1.16
C VAL A 104 19.29 5.13 2.33
N ASP A 105 19.00 5.59 3.55
CA ASP A 105 19.11 4.77 4.76
C ASP A 105 18.10 3.61 4.76
N SER A 106 18.54 2.45 5.23
CA SER A 106 17.72 1.25 5.40
C SER A 106 16.87 1.33 6.66
N PHE A 107 15.62 0.87 6.54
CA PHE A 107 14.70 0.66 7.66
C PHE A 107 14.37 -0.82 7.88
N MET A 108 15.11 -1.70 7.22
CA MET A 108 14.91 -3.14 7.33
C MET A 108 14.95 -3.62 8.78
N GLY A 109 13.95 -4.37 9.19
CA GLY A 109 13.82 -4.90 10.53
C GLY A 109 13.41 -3.90 11.61
N LEU A 110 13.17 -2.63 11.28
CA LEU A 110 12.64 -1.66 12.25
C LEU A 110 11.20 -1.97 12.61
N HIS A 111 10.88 -1.81 13.89
CA HIS A 111 9.56 -2.01 14.45
C HIS A 111 8.92 -0.66 14.80
N TYR A 112 7.63 -0.54 14.54
CA TYR A 112 6.85 0.67 14.77
C TYR A 112 5.60 0.35 15.57
N PRO A 113 5.22 1.19 16.55
CA PRO A 113 4.03 0.97 17.35
C PRO A 113 2.75 1.17 16.52
N ALA A 114 1.67 0.52 16.93
CA ALA A 114 0.36 0.62 16.27
C ALA A 114 -0.20 2.06 16.21
N SER A 115 0.27 2.95 17.10
CA SER A 115 -0.10 4.37 17.14
C SER A 115 0.36 5.15 15.90
N ASP A 116 1.43 4.72 15.22
CA ASP A 116 1.97 5.42 14.05
C ASP A 116 1.03 5.33 12.84
N ILE A 117 0.28 4.22 12.75
CA ILE A 117 -0.79 4.03 11.76
C ILE A 117 -2.09 3.69 12.50
N PRO A 118 -2.83 4.68 13.02
CA PRO A 118 -4.01 4.47 13.84
C PRO A 118 -5.14 3.75 13.06
N LYS A 119 -6.08 3.14 13.80
CA LYS A 119 -7.17 2.33 13.21
C LYS A 119 -7.90 3.04 12.07
N MET A 120 -8.23 4.33 12.24
CA MET A 120 -8.91 5.10 11.19
C MET A 120 -8.09 5.15 9.89
N ALA A 121 -6.77 5.29 9.97
CA ALA A 121 -5.91 5.26 8.78
C ALA A 121 -5.86 3.87 8.16
N ARG A 122 -5.81 2.80 8.97
CA ARG A 122 -5.86 1.41 8.47
C ARG A 122 -7.17 1.10 7.77
N ASP A 123 -8.30 1.54 8.31
CA ASP A 123 -9.63 1.37 7.70
C ASP A 123 -9.68 2.07 6.32
N LEU A 124 -9.10 3.27 6.20
CA LEU A 124 -8.99 3.99 4.92
C LEU A 124 -8.06 3.29 3.91
N PHE A 125 -7.01 2.59 4.36
CA PHE A 125 -6.21 1.76 3.47
C PHE A 125 -7.01 0.59 2.89
N VAL A 126 -7.80 -0.08 3.71
CA VAL A 126 -8.69 -1.16 3.24
C VAL A 126 -9.71 -0.63 2.22
N GLN A 127 -10.26 0.55 2.48
CA GLN A 127 -11.28 1.15 1.61
C GLN A 127 -10.72 1.63 0.27
N ASN A 128 -9.58 2.31 0.26
CA ASN A 128 -9.06 3.04 -0.91
C ASN A 128 -7.92 2.32 -1.63
N GLY A 129 -7.20 1.45 -0.94
CA GLY A 129 -6.09 0.68 -1.49
C GLY A 129 -4.80 1.47 -1.72
N VAL A 130 -4.87 2.77 -2.01
CA VAL A 130 -3.72 3.65 -2.25
C VAL A 130 -3.89 4.99 -1.55
N ARG A 131 -2.80 5.53 -1.02
CA ARG A 131 -2.71 6.89 -0.50
C ARG A 131 -1.46 7.56 -1.07
N ILE A 132 -1.57 8.83 -1.48
CA ILE A 132 -0.44 9.64 -1.95
C ILE A 132 -0.33 10.94 -1.14
N ILE A 133 0.90 11.36 -0.88
CA ILE A 133 1.32 12.68 -0.38
C ILE A 133 2.42 13.14 -1.32
N ALA A 134 2.04 13.94 -2.31
CA ALA A 134 2.97 14.33 -3.37
C ALA A 134 4.07 15.27 -2.88
N ASP A 135 3.74 16.11 -1.89
CA ASP A 135 4.65 17.09 -1.29
C ASP A 135 4.28 17.25 0.18
N VAL A 136 5.23 16.92 1.07
CA VAL A 136 5.04 17.02 2.52
C VAL A 136 4.96 18.49 2.96
N ASP A 137 5.59 19.41 2.23
CA ASP A 137 5.60 20.85 2.52
C ASP A 137 4.41 21.61 1.90
N HIS A 138 3.49 20.90 1.22
CA HIS A 138 2.33 21.55 0.62
C HIS A 138 1.45 22.26 1.66
N GLN A 139 0.90 23.40 1.28
CA GLN A 139 -0.07 24.10 2.11
C GLN A 139 -1.47 23.58 1.80
N PRO A 140 -2.19 23.02 2.79
CA PRO A 140 -3.57 22.54 2.58
C PRO A 140 -4.50 23.68 2.14
N ALA A 141 -5.26 23.46 1.08
CA ALA A 141 -6.30 24.39 0.68
C ALA A 141 -7.50 24.32 1.66
N ASN A 142 -8.06 25.46 1.99
CA ASN A 142 -9.28 25.50 2.80
C ASN A 142 -10.49 25.05 1.97
N LEU A 143 -11.37 24.28 2.60
CA LEU A 143 -12.67 23.98 2.03
C LEU A 143 -13.55 25.24 2.08
N LEU A 144 -14.06 25.64 0.93
CA LEU A 144 -14.96 26.78 0.80
C LEU A 144 -16.39 26.24 0.60
N ALA A 145 -17.26 26.48 1.57
CA ALA A 145 -18.67 26.14 1.47
C ALA A 145 -19.46 27.34 0.89
N MET A 146 -20.36 27.09 -0.04
CA MET A 146 -21.29 28.14 -0.55
C MET A 146 -22.32 28.50 0.50
N ASN A 147 -22.61 27.65 1.45
CA ASN A 147 -23.57 27.85 2.52
C ASN A 147 -22.99 27.30 3.85
N ALA A 148 -23.08 28.09 4.90
CA ALA A 148 -22.54 27.75 6.23
C ALA A 148 -23.30 26.58 6.90
N ASP A 149 -24.54 26.31 6.49
CA ASP A 149 -25.40 25.27 7.06
C ASP A 149 -25.18 23.87 6.45
N LEU A 150 -24.22 23.74 5.53
CA LEU A 150 -23.90 22.43 4.94
C LEU A 150 -23.23 21.51 5.96
N PRO A 151 -23.59 20.21 5.97
CA PRO A 151 -22.94 19.24 6.83
C PRO A 151 -21.45 19.09 6.47
N PRO A 152 -20.60 18.62 7.41
CA PRO A 152 -19.20 18.32 7.11
C PRO A 152 -19.07 17.39 5.93
N LEU A 153 -18.17 17.72 5.01
CA LEU A 153 -17.92 16.93 3.81
C LEU A 153 -17.09 15.68 4.13
N ASP A 154 -17.61 14.51 3.80
CA ASP A 154 -16.86 13.26 3.88
C ASP A 154 -15.91 13.13 2.69
N LEU A 155 -14.61 13.27 2.96
CA LEU A 155 -13.52 13.14 1.99
C LEU A 155 -12.84 11.77 2.03
N SER A 156 -13.43 10.77 2.68
CA SER A 156 -12.80 9.44 2.83
C SER A 156 -12.39 8.81 1.49
N ASN A 157 -13.15 9.06 0.44
CA ASN A 157 -12.86 8.58 -0.93
C ASN A 157 -11.95 9.52 -1.73
N ALA A 158 -11.63 10.71 -1.22
CA ALA A 158 -10.76 11.64 -1.91
C ALA A 158 -9.30 11.20 -1.80
N LEU A 159 -8.63 11.02 -2.92
CA LEU A 159 -7.22 10.66 -2.95
C LEU A 159 -6.33 11.86 -2.58
N LEU A 160 -6.72 13.05 -3.04
CA LEU A 160 -6.00 14.32 -2.83
C LEU A 160 -6.43 15.06 -1.53
N ARG A 161 -7.15 14.38 -0.63
CA ARG A 161 -7.54 14.97 0.67
C ARG A 161 -6.32 15.38 1.49
N GLY A 162 -6.50 16.36 2.37
CA GLY A 162 -5.47 16.82 3.30
C GLY A 162 -4.86 15.71 4.16
N VAL A 163 -3.71 15.98 4.72
CA VAL A 163 -2.94 15.07 5.57
C VAL A 163 -2.95 15.59 7.01
N SER A 164 -3.00 14.68 7.98
CA SER A 164 -2.90 15.05 9.39
C SER A 164 -1.57 15.75 9.68
N PRO A 165 -1.54 16.88 10.40
CA PRO A 165 -0.30 17.55 10.78
C PRO A 165 0.70 16.65 11.52
N GLY A 166 0.20 15.73 12.36
CA GLY A 166 1.05 14.76 13.05
C GLY A 166 1.75 13.80 12.07
N HIS A 167 1.07 13.38 11.01
CA HIS A 167 1.68 12.52 10.00
C HIS A 167 2.68 13.30 9.12
N ILE A 168 2.41 14.56 8.82
CA ILE A 168 3.36 15.44 8.14
C ILE A 168 4.65 15.58 8.98
N GLN A 169 4.52 15.86 10.28
CA GLN A 169 5.68 15.95 11.17
C GLN A 169 6.45 14.62 11.25
N TYR A 170 5.75 13.49 11.23
CA TYR A 170 6.37 12.16 11.20
C TYR A 170 7.22 11.97 9.94
N LEU A 171 6.70 12.31 8.76
CA LEU A 171 7.44 12.22 7.49
C LEU A 171 8.65 13.16 7.48
N HIS A 172 8.52 14.39 7.99
CA HIS A 172 9.66 15.32 8.15
C HIS A 172 10.77 14.72 9.02
N ASN A 173 10.41 14.10 10.15
CA ASN A 173 11.38 13.47 11.05
C ASN A 173 12.14 12.32 10.37
N MET A 174 11.54 11.68 9.36
CA MET A 174 12.16 10.63 8.55
C MET A 174 12.91 11.16 7.32
N GLY A 175 12.96 12.48 7.11
CA GLY A 175 13.57 13.11 5.93
C GLY A 175 12.80 12.86 4.63
N VAL A 176 11.51 12.51 4.69
CA VAL A 176 10.68 12.18 3.55
C VAL A 176 9.94 13.42 3.05
N GLN A 177 10.02 13.68 1.75
CA GLN A 177 9.37 14.82 1.08
C GLN A 177 8.16 14.40 0.24
N GLY A 178 8.10 13.16 -0.22
CA GLY A 178 6.96 12.58 -0.90
C GLY A 178 6.67 11.17 -0.40
N SER A 179 5.40 10.78 -0.33
CA SER A 179 5.03 9.45 0.14
C SER A 179 3.86 8.86 -0.65
N MET A 180 3.93 7.56 -0.89
CA MET A 180 2.80 6.77 -1.36
C MET A 180 2.70 5.49 -0.54
N SER A 181 1.49 5.07 -0.23
CA SER A 181 1.24 3.78 0.41
C SER A 181 0.25 2.97 -0.39
N VAL A 182 0.52 1.67 -0.54
CA VAL A 182 -0.35 0.72 -1.24
C VAL A 182 -0.71 -0.39 -0.28
N ALA A 183 -2.01 -0.64 -0.11
CA ALA A 183 -2.51 -1.66 0.81
C ALA A 183 -2.22 -3.08 0.31
N ILE A 184 -1.84 -3.96 1.22
CA ILE A 184 -1.74 -5.40 1.04
C ILE A 184 -2.83 -6.02 1.92
N ILE A 185 -3.83 -6.63 1.29
CA ILE A 185 -5.04 -7.10 1.97
C ILE A 185 -5.10 -8.63 1.91
N LYS A 186 -5.20 -9.27 3.09
CA LYS A 186 -5.42 -10.72 3.21
C LYS A 186 -6.71 -10.95 4.00
N ASN A 187 -7.63 -11.77 3.46
CA ASN A 187 -8.91 -12.11 4.11
C ASN A 187 -9.68 -10.86 4.60
N GLU A 188 -9.80 -9.86 3.72
CA GLU A 188 -10.48 -8.57 3.99
C GLU A 188 -9.84 -7.72 5.10
N GLN A 189 -8.68 -8.11 5.61
CA GLN A 189 -7.92 -7.38 6.63
C GLN A 189 -6.64 -6.80 6.05
N LEU A 190 -6.20 -5.68 6.61
CA LEU A 190 -4.92 -5.07 6.24
C LEU A 190 -3.78 -5.92 6.80
N TRP A 191 -3.14 -6.71 5.93
CA TRP A 191 -1.97 -7.51 6.28
C TRP A 191 -0.71 -6.65 6.37
N GLY A 192 -0.59 -5.68 5.48
CA GLY A 192 0.57 -4.80 5.39
C GLY A 192 0.35 -3.66 4.41
N ILE A 193 1.38 -2.89 4.17
CA ILE A 193 1.44 -1.86 3.13
C ILE A 193 2.79 -1.89 2.41
N PHE A 194 2.81 -1.54 1.14
CA PHE A 194 4.00 -0.98 0.52
C PHE A 194 4.09 0.48 0.95
N ALA A 195 5.10 0.82 1.73
CA ALA A 195 5.38 2.20 2.12
C ALA A 195 6.47 2.75 1.22
N CYS A 196 6.11 3.69 0.35
CA CYS A 196 6.99 4.31 -0.63
C CYS A 196 7.36 5.72 -0.16
N HIS A 197 8.66 6.02 -0.09
CA HIS A 197 9.21 7.28 0.36
C HIS A 197 10.08 7.91 -0.72
N GLY A 198 9.82 9.19 -1.03
CA GLY A 198 10.66 10.03 -1.87
C GLY A 198 11.42 11.04 -1.02
N MET A 199 12.72 11.20 -1.30
CA MET A 199 13.57 12.23 -0.67
C MET A 199 13.32 13.61 -1.27
N GLN A 200 12.51 13.68 -2.32
CA GLN A 200 12.01 14.91 -2.93
C GLN A 200 10.49 14.81 -3.13
N ALA A 201 9.83 15.97 -3.23
CA ALA A 201 8.41 16.03 -3.58
C ALA A 201 8.18 15.39 -4.95
N GLN A 202 7.19 14.48 -5.02
CA GLN A 202 6.92 13.70 -6.23
C GLN A 202 5.43 13.43 -6.39
N PHE A 203 4.86 13.88 -7.49
CA PHE A 203 3.52 13.48 -7.89
C PHE A 203 3.60 12.19 -8.71
N VAL A 204 2.99 11.12 -8.21
CA VAL A 204 2.91 9.84 -8.92
C VAL A 204 1.63 9.84 -9.77
N PRO A 205 1.72 9.77 -11.10
CA PRO A 205 0.57 9.77 -11.99
C PRO A 205 -0.38 8.61 -11.72
N ARG A 206 -1.65 8.79 -12.04
CA ARG A 206 -2.71 7.82 -11.76
C ARG A 206 -2.39 6.42 -12.29
N TYR A 207 -1.92 6.29 -13.53
CA TYR A 207 -1.64 5.00 -14.12
C TYR A 207 -0.55 4.22 -13.35
N ARG A 208 0.49 4.89 -12.82
CA ARG A 208 1.51 4.24 -11.96
C ARG A 208 0.91 3.81 -10.62
N ARG A 209 0.06 4.65 -10.03
CA ARG A 209 -0.65 4.28 -8.78
C ARG A 209 -1.56 3.08 -8.99
N ASP A 210 -2.26 3.01 -10.12
CA ASP A 210 -3.12 1.87 -10.49
C ASP A 210 -2.29 0.61 -10.74
N LEU A 211 -1.12 0.71 -11.37
CA LEU A 211 -0.18 -0.40 -11.49
C LEU A 211 0.33 -0.87 -10.12
N CYS A 212 0.75 0.04 -9.25
CA CYS A 212 1.17 -0.31 -7.88
C CYS A 212 0.01 -0.97 -7.10
N ARG A 213 -1.22 -0.46 -7.23
CA ARG A 213 -2.40 -1.07 -6.62
C ARG A 213 -2.65 -2.48 -7.16
N PHE A 214 -2.54 -2.67 -8.46
CA PHE A 214 -2.66 -3.98 -9.09
C PHE A 214 -1.58 -4.95 -8.58
N MET A 215 -0.32 -4.51 -8.49
CA MET A 215 0.77 -5.28 -7.86
C MET A 215 0.41 -5.68 -6.43
N GLY A 216 -0.11 -4.75 -5.63
CA GLY A 216 -0.59 -5.02 -4.27
C GLY A 216 -1.67 -6.10 -4.20
N MET A 217 -2.62 -6.10 -5.13
CA MET A 217 -3.68 -7.12 -5.21
C MET A 217 -3.12 -8.52 -5.55
N ILE A 218 -2.25 -8.61 -6.55
CA ILE A 218 -1.62 -9.90 -6.93
C ILE A 218 -0.71 -10.40 -5.81
N PHE A 219 0.07 -9.52 -5.22
CA PHE A 219 0.92 -9.85 -4.09
C PHE A 219 0.11 -10.35 -2.88
N SER A 220 -1.03 -9.71 -2.58
CA SER A 220 -1.96 -10.14 -1.52
C SER A 220 -2.44 -11.58 -1.73
N ALA A 221 -2.80 -11.94 -2.96
CA ALA A 221 -3.20 -13.30 -3.29
C ALA A 221 -2.07 -14.31 -3.11
N GLN A 222 -0.84 -13.95 -3.51
CA GLN A 222 0.34 -14.80 -3.37
C GLN A 222 0.72 -14.99 -1.90
N ILE A 223 0.73 -13.93 -1.09
CA ILE A 223 1.00 -14.02 0.36
C ILE A 223 -0.01 -14.95 1.03
N SER A 224 -1.29 -14.85 0.69
CA SER A 224 -2.30 -15.75 1.22
C SER A 224 -1.96 -17.20 0.91
N ALA A 225 -1.63 -17.51 -0.34
CA ALA A 225 -1.29 -18.88 -0.76
C ALA A 225 -0.02 -19.40 -0.06
N LEU A 226 1.02 -18.57 0.09
CA LEU A 226 2.27 -18.94 0.74
C LEU A 226 2.08 -19.20 2.24
N GLU A 227 1.44 -18.29 2.96
CA GLU A 227 1.20 -18.47 4.40
C GLU A 227 0.26 -19.63 4.70
N ASP A 228 -0.76 -19.88 3.88
CA ASP A 228 -1.64 -21.02 4.02
C ASP A 228 -0.87 -22.34 3.80
N ARG A 229 0.00 -22.40 2.78
CA ARG A 229 0.87 -23.56 2.55
C ARG A 229 1.80 -23.82 3.74
N ASP A 230 2.45 -22.78 4.26
CA ASP A 230 3.34 -22.89 5.40
C ASP A 230 2.60 -23.36 6.66
N PHE A 231 1.39 -22.86 6.88
CA PHE A 231 0.52 -23.29 7.97
C PHE A 231 0.16 -24.78 7.88
N TYR A 232 -0.28 -25.26 6.70
CA TYR A 232 -0.59 -26.68 6.50
C TYR A 232 0.64 -27.57 6.65
N THR A 233 1.80 -27.13 6.17
CA THR A 233 3.06 -27.86 6.34
C THR A 233 3.41 -28.01 7.82
N GLN A 234 3.30 -26.95 8.61
CA GLN A 234 3.53 -26.99 10.05
C GLN A 234 2.54 -27.89 10.79
N LEU A 235 1.26 -27.89 10.40
CA LEU A 235 0.28 -28.79 10.96
C LEU A 235 0.63 -30.26 10.70
N GLN A 236 1.07 -30.61 9.49
CA GLN A 236 1.48 -31.97 9.14
C GLN A 236 2.69 -32.40 9.97
N VAL A 237 3.70 -31.55 10.13
CA VAL A 237 4.88 -31.83 10.97
C VAL A 237 4.47 -32.10 12.41
N LYS A 238 3.65 -31.22 13.01
CA LYS A 238 3.13 -31.43 14.37
C LYS A 238 2.33 -32.71 14.54
N GLN A 239 1.56 -33.09 13.53
CA GLN A 239 0.79 -34.33 13.55
C GLN A 239 1.73 -35.56 13.56
N ILE A 240 2.76 -35.55 12.72
CA ILE A 240 3.79 -36.63 12.67
C ILE A 240 4.51 -36.74 14.01
N GLU A 241 4.94 -35.60 14.58
CA GLU A 241 5.61 -35.58 15.90
C GLU A 241 4.70 -36.14 17.00
N LYS A 242 3.43 -35.76 17.02
CA LYS A 242 2.44 -36.29 17.96
C LYS A 242 2.27 -37.78 17.84
N GLU A 243 2.19 -38.33 16.62
CA GLU A 243 2.06 -39.76 16.37
C GLU A 243 3.33 -40.54 16.81
N ALA A 244 4.51 -39.95 16.58
CA ALA A 244 5.77 -40.54 17.03
C ALA A 244 5.86 -40.61 18.56
N ILE A 245 5.45 -39.54 19.27
CA ILE A 245 5.40 -39.51 20.73
C ILE A 245 4.42 -40.56 21.27
N LEU A 246 3.22 -40.66 20.70
CA LEU A 246 2.22 -41.65 21.11
C LEU A 246 2.73 -43.08 20.93
N LYS A 247 3.39 -43.39 19.80
CA LYS A 247 4.00 -44.71 19.56
C LYS A 247 5.06 -45.03 20.60
N THR A 248 5.90 -44.04 20.97
CA THR A 248 6.94 -44.25 21.99
C THR A 248 6.31 -44.53 23.36
N LEU A 249 5.29 -43.80 23.75
CA LEU A 249 4.58 -44.01 25.02
C LEU A 249 3.87 -45.36 25.08
N CYS A 250 3.19 -45.77 24.02
CA CYS A 250 2.54 -47.08 23.96
C CYS A 250 3.52 -48.26 23.99
N ASN A 251 4.74 -48.09 23.47
CA ASN A 251 5.77 -49.14 23.50
C ASN A 251 6.51 -49.22 24.84
N THR A 252 6.36 -48.26 25.75
CA THR A 252 6.98 -48.28 27.10
C THR A 252 6.08 -48.89 28.15
N ASP A 253 4.83 -49.22 27.85
CA ASP A 253 3.90 -49.90 28.79
C ASP A 253 4.07 -51.45 28.77
N ASP A 254 4.97 -52.02 27.98
CA ASP A 254 5.29 -53.47 27.88
C ASP A 254 6.56 -53.88 28.65
N LEU A 255 6.99 -53.12 29.68
CA LEU A 255 8.11 -53.45 30.57
C LEU A 255 7.62 -53.69 32.04
#